data_2f406a5b6096c08758688e5821e25bc0
#
_entry.id   2f406a5b6096c08758688e5821e25bc0
#
_cell.length_a   1.000
_cell.length_b   1.000
_cell.length_c   1.000
_cell.angle_alpha   90.00
_cell.angle_beta   90.00
_cell.angle_gamma   90.00
#
_symmetry.space_group_name_H-M   'P 1'
#
loop_
_entity.id
_entity.type
_entity.pdbx_description
1 polymer ?
#
loop_
_entity_poly.entity_id
_entity_poly.type
_entity_poly.pdbx_seq_one_letter_code
_entity_poly.pdbx_strand_id
1 'polypeptide(L)'
;SNKKINWSEAKDIVLRSYANFDESFKDIVLLFFNNSWIDAELKSGKSPGAFAASTIPSIHPYILTNFHGKTRDVMTLAHELGHGCHQYLSAKQGLLLSSTPLTLAETASVFGEMMTFRTLLDDSDKNARKYLLASKIEDMINTVVRQISFFEFEKLVHSERKKGELSSDQLCDFWMKTQSESLGPNIELTDGYKYFWTYIPHFIHTPFYVYAYAFGDCLVNILIQLYDEGLP
;
A
#
# COMPACT_ATOMS: atom_id res chain seq x y z
N SER A 1 -7.84 -20.54 2.74
CA SER A 1 -8.46 -20.86 4.05
C SER A 1 -9.45 -19.75 4.39
N ASN A 2 -10.73 -20.09 4.62
CA ASN A 2 -11.77 -19.15 5.07
C ASN A 2 -11.72 -18.92 6.61
N LYS A 3 -10.55 -19.13 7.24
CA LYS A 3 -10.42 -18.88 8.67
C LYS A 3 -10.53 -17.37 8.92
N LYS A 4 -11.50 -16.97 9.73
CA LYS A 4 -11.68 -15.59 10.16
C LYS A 4 -10.67 -15.29 11.28
N ILE A 5 -9.85 -14.26 11.10
CA ILE A 5 -8.89 -13.76 12.09
C ILE A 5 -9.59 -12.71 12.93
N ASN A 6 -9.59 -12.86 14.25
CA ASN A 6 -10.14 -11.83 15.13
C ASN A 6 -9.14 -10.69 15.36
N TRP A 7 -9.61 -9.57 15.94
CA TRP A 7 -8.78 -8.37 16.14
C TRP A 7 -7.56 -8.62 17.04
N SER A 8 -7.73 -9.42 18.13
CA SER A 8 -6.61 -9.75 19.03
C SER A 8 -5.56 -10.60 18.30
N GLU A 9 -5.99 -11.59 17.52
CA GLU A 9 -5.11 -12.43 16.71
C GLU A 9 -4.35 -11.58 15.66
N ALA A 10 -5.05 -10.63 15.01
CA ALA A 10 -4.42 -9.71 14.07
C ALA A 10 -3.37 -8.82 14.74
N LYS A 11 -3.69 -8.25 15.91
CA LYS A 11 -2.75 -7.48 16.73
C LYS A 11 -1.50 -8.30 17.05
N ASP A 12 -1.67 -9.54 17.52
CA ASP A 12 -0.56 -10.41 17.92
C ASP A 12 0.34 -10.77 16.71
N ILE A 13 -0.26 -11.05 15.55
CA ILE A 13 0.48 -11.30 14.31
C ILE A 13 1.32 -10.09 13.93
N VAL A 14 0.74 -8.91 13.89
CA VAL A 14 1.43 -7.68 13.49
C VAL A 14 2.54 -7.32 14.48
N LEU A 15 2.26 -7.34 15.77
CA LEU A 15 3.28 -7.05 16.80
C LEU A 15 4.48 -8.00 16.71
N ARG A 16 4.23 -9.30 16.52
CA ARG A 16 5.28 -10.29 16.34
C ARG A 16 6.07 -10.07 15.05
N SER A 17 5.39 -9.66 13.98
CA SER A 17 6.03 -9.37 12.69
C SER A 17 7.03 -8.22 12.80
N TYR A 18 6.65 -7.15 13.48
CA TYR A 18 7.52 -6.01 13.71
C TYR A 18 8.65 -6.33 14.69
N ALA A 19 8.37 -7.12 15.75
CA ALA A 19 9.37 -7.57 16.71
C ALA A 19 10.44 -8.48 16.08
N ASN A 20 10.06 -9.31 15.11
CA ASN A 20 10.99 -10.19 14.40
C ASN A 20 12.07 -9.42 13.63
N PHE A 21 11.80 -8.17 13.27
CA PHE A 21 12.76 -7.28 12.66
C PHE A 21 13.53 -6.47 13.72
N ASP A 22 12.81 -5.73 14.57
CA ASP A 22 13.39 -4.91 15.64
C ASP A 22 12.34 -4.60 16.72
N GLU A 23 12.66 -4.83 17.98
CA GLU A 23 11.77 -4.58 19.12
C GLU A 23 11.34 -3.11 19.22
N SER A 24 12.17 -2.17 18.79
CA SER A 24 11.82 -0.73 18.81
C SER A 24 10.66 -0.39 17.87
N PHE A 25 10.55 -1.07 16.73
CA PHE A 25 9.39 -0.93 15.84
C PHE A 25 8.11 -1.49 16.46
N LYS A 26 8.20 -2.65 17.09
CA LYS A 26 7.07 -3.23 17.85
C LYS A 26 6.59 -2.25 18.93
N ASP A 27 7.51 -1.62 19.67
CA ASP A 27 7.16 -0.66 20.71
C ASP A 27 6.37 0.54 20.15
N ILE A 28 6.76 1.06 18.97
CA ILE A 28 6.01 2.12 18.28
C ILE A 28 4.62 1.61 17.88
N VAL A 29 4.54 0.44 17.25
CA VAL A 29 3.25 -0.16 16.83
C VAL A 29 2.33 -0.39 18.04
N LEU A 30 2.89 -0.79 19.17
CA LEU A 30 2.14 -1.02 20.41
C LEU A 30 1.48 0.27 20.93
N LEU A 31 2.07 1.46 20.69
CA LEU A 31 1.44 2.74 21.05
C LEU A 31 0.11 2.93 20.31
N PHE A 32 0.04 2.57 19.03
CA PHE A 32 -1.20 2.68 18.23
C PHE A 32 -2.33 1.83 18.81
N PHE A 33 -2.01 0.61 19.22
CA PHE A 33 -3.00 -0.29 19.83
C PHE A 33 -3.42 0.16 21.24
N ASN A 34 -2.46 0.58 22.07
CA ASN A 34 -2.73 0.88 23.48
C ASN A 34 -3.43 2.22 23.67
N ASN A 35 -3.24 3.18 22.76
CA ASN A 35 -3.81 4.51 22.85
C ASN A 35 -5.03 4.73 21.96
N SER A 36 -5.56 3.66 21.34
CA SER A 36 -6.72 3.75 20.44
C SER A 36 -6.50 4.68 19.24
N TRP A 37 -5.31 4.67 18.65
CA TRP A 37 -4.98 5.46 17.47
C TRP A 37 -5.40 4.77 16.15
N ILE A 38 -6.11 3.65 16.25
CA ILE A 38 -6.59 2.87 15.11
C ILE A 38 -8.11 2.82 15.16
N ASP A 39 -8.77 3.34 14.13
CA ASP A 39 -10.20 3.12 13.89
C ASP A 39 -10.36 1.94 12.91
N ALA A 40 -10.64 0.75 13.45
CA ALA A 40 -10.75 -0.49 12.67
C ALA A 40 -12.20 -1.01 12.54
N GLU A 41 -13.13 -0.49 13.32
CA GLU A 41 -14.51 -0.98 13.36
C GLU A 41 -15.27 -0.67 12.07
N LEU A 42 -16.06 -1.63 11.61
CA LEU A 42 -16.95 -1.45 10.48
C LEU A 42 -18.16 -0.61 10.88
N LYS A 43 -18.37 0.53 10.22
CA LYS A 43 -19.48 1.45 10.49
C LYS A 43 -20.13 1.91 9.18
N SER A 44 -21.45 2.09 9.22
CA SER A 44 -22.17 2.72 8.12
C SER A 44 -21.66 4.16 7.92
N GLY A 45 -21.42 4.55 6.66
CA GLY A 45 -20.91 5.87 6.31
C GLY A 45 -19.41 6.09 6.53
N LYS A 46 -18.67 5.09 7.04
CA LYS A 46 -17.22 5.13 7.13
C LYS A 46 -16.60 5.09 5.73
N SER A 47 -15.54 5.87 5.51
CA SER A 47 -14.79 5.88 4.26
C SER A 47 -14.27 4.48 3.93
N PRO A 48 -14.41 4.01 2.69
CA PRO A 48 -13.83 2.74 2.27
C PRO A 48 -12.30 2.81 2.18
N GLY A 49 -11.65 1.65 2.22
CA GLY A 49 -10.19 1.56 2.16
C GLY A 49 -9.53 1.69 3.53
N ALA A 50 -8.27 2.10 3.50
CA ALA A 50 -7.45 2.35 4.69
C ALA A 50 -6.49 3.51 4.40
N PHE A 51 -6.05 4.22 5.44
CA PHE A 51 -5.01 5.23 5.36
C PHE A 51 -4.41 5.54 6.73
N ALA A 52 -3.18 6.06 6.73
CA ALA A 52 -2.53 6.64 7.89
C ALA A 52 -2.48 8.17 7.74
N ALA A 53 -2.95 8.89 8.76
CA ALA A 53 -2.97 10.35 8.80
C ALA A 53 -1.91 10.87 9.77
N SER A 54 -0.89 11.56 9.26
CA SER A 54 0.25 12.05 10.04
C SER A 54 -0.11 13.15 11.05
N THR A 55 -1.18 13.91 10.78
CA THR A 55 -1.56 15.10 11.59
C THR A 55 -0.43 16.14 11.69
N ILE A 56 -0.08 16.58 12.89
CA ILE A 56 1.05 17.47 13.13
C ILE A 56 2.04 16.83 14.11
N PRO A 57 3.35 17.19 14.10
CA PRO A 57 4.38 16.55 14.93
C PRO A 57 4.14 16.57 16.44
N SER A 58 3.36 17.52 16.96
CA SER A 58 3.00 17.62 18.39
C SER A 58 1.85 16.70 18.79
N ILE A 59 1.19 16.06 17.84
CA ILE A 59 0.16 15.04 18.04
C ILE A 59 0.75 13.73 17.50
N HIS A 60 0.00 12.69 17.41
CA HIS A 60 0.41 11.39 16.86
C HIS A 60 -0.33 11.10 15.56
N PRO A 61 0.18 10.19 14.74
CA PRO A 61 -0.57 9.68 13.59
C PRO A 61 -1.82 8.91 14.03
N TYR A 62 -2.81 8.84 13.12
CA TYR A 62 -3.99 8.00 13.25
C TYR A 62 -4.08 7.06 12.06
N ILE A 63 -4.65 5.88 12.30
CA ILE A 63 -4.93 4.90 11.26
C ILE A 63 -6.42 4.68 11.16
N LEU A 64 -6.94 4.72 9.93
CA LEU A 64 -8.27 4.24 9.59
C LEU A 64 -8.14 2.97 8.75
N THR A 65 -8.86 1.92 9.12
CA THR A 65 -8.99 0.70 8.33
C THR A 65 -10.39 0.11 8.49
N ASN A 66 -10.78 -0.78 7.60
CA ASN A 66 -12.05 -1.51 7.67
C ASN A 66 -11.75 -3.00 7.85
N PHE A 67 -11.73 -3.47 9.10
CA PHE A 67 -11.29 -4.82 9.45
C PHE A 67 -12.43 -5.84 9.41
N HIS A 68 -12.46 -6.71 8.39
CA HIS A 68 -13.44 -7.79 8.22
C HIS A 68 -12.98 -9.15 8.79
N GLY A 69 -11.71 -9.26 9.18
CA GLY A 69 -11.10 -10.48 9.69
C GLY A 69 -10.55 -11.42 8.62
N LYS A 70 -10.19 -10.89 7.46
CA LYS A 70 -9.49 -11.63 6.39
C LYS A 70 -7.97 -11.47 6.54
N THR A 71 -7.21 -12.42 6.00
CA THR A 71 -5.74 -12.29 5.94
C THR A 71 -5.29 -10.97 5.27
N ARG A 72 -5.99 -10.55 4.22
CA ARG A 72 -5.72 -9.26 3.56
C ARG A 72 -5.90 -8.07 4.51
N ASP A 73 -6.86 -8.12 5.42
CA ASP A 73 -7.08 -7.00 6.37
C ASP A 73 -5.92 -6.90 7.38
N VAL A 74 -5.29 -8.04 7.73
CA VAL A 74 -4.07 -8.05 8.57
C VAL A 74 -2.89 -7.44 7.81
N MET A 75 -2.76 -7.76 6.51
CA MET A 75 -1.74 -7.16 5.64
C MET A 75 -1.95 -5.65 5.49
N THR A 76 -3.20 -5.22 5.26
CA THR A 76 -3.56 -3.80 5.19
C THR A 76 -3.27 -3.08 6.52
N LEU A 77 -3.60 -3.68 7.65
CA LEU A 77 -3.28 -3.13 8.97
C LEU A 77 -1.78 -2.94 9.16
N ALA A 78 -0.98 -3.93 8.76
CA ALA A 78 0.48 -3.84 8.82
C ALA A 78 1.03 -2.76 7.87
N HIS A 79 0.46 -2.62 6.68
CA HIS A 79 0.77 -1.56 5.72
C HIS A 79 0.55 -0.17 6.34
N GLU A 80 -0.63 0.09 6.89
CA GLU A 80 -0.94 1.38 7.51
C GLU A 80 -0.09 1.65 8.75
N LEU A 81 0.24 0.61 9.53
CA LEU A 81 1.16 0.74 10.65
C LEU A 81 2.59 1.03 10.21
N GLY A 82 3.01 0.58 9.03
CA GLY A 82 4.28 0.99 8.42
C GLY A 82 4.33 2.49 8.15
N HIS A 83 3.28 3.06 7.54
CA HIS A 83 3.12 4.51 7.44
C HIS A 83 3.12 5.18 8.80
N GLY A 84 2.35 4.64 9.75
CA GLY A 84 2.26 5.17 11.11
C GLY A 84 3.60 5.24 11.82
N CYS A 85 4.41 4.19 11.75
CA CYS A 85 5.78 4.17 12.29
C CYS A 85 6.65 5.23 11.64
N HIS A 86 6.62 5.33 10.31
CA HIS A 86 7.38 6.34 9.58
C HIS A 86 6.98 7.76 10.01
N GLN A 87 5.69 8.06 10.05
CA GLN A 87 5.15 9.35 10.47
C GLN A 87 5.49 9.67 11.93
N TYR A 88 5.42 8.70 12.82
CA TYR A 88 5.80 8.86 14.23
C TYR A 88 7.29 9.21 14.38
N LEU A 89 8.16 8.52 13.64
CA LEU A 89 9.61 8.76 13.68
C LEU A 89 9.97 10.10 13.01
N SER A 90 9.36 10.43 11.88
CA SER A 90 9.64 11.67 11.14
C SER A 90 9.13 12.93 11.86
N ALA A 91 8.20 12.80 12.81
CA ALA A 91 7.72 13.93 13.62
C ALA A 91 8.86 14.68 14.32
N LYS A 92 9.96 13.98 14.66
CA LYS A 92 11.17 14.59 15.28
C LYS A 92 11.88 15.60 14.36
N GLN A 93 11.62 15.57 13.04
CA GLN A 93 12.17 16.52 12.08
C GLN A 93 11.46 17.88 12.10
N GLY A 94 10.39 18.00 12.86
CA GLY A 94 9.58 19.22 12.97
C GLY A 94 8.61 19.41 11.79
N LEU A 95 7.75 20.41 11.93
CA LEU A 95 6.58 20.61 11.04
C LEU A 95 6.92 20.69 9.55
N LEU A 96 8.03 21.32 9.20
CA LEU A 96 8.40 21.55 7.80
C LEU A 96 9.04 20.32 7.12
N LEU A 97 9.62 19.42 7.91
CA LEU A 97 10.41 18.28 7.38
C LEU A 97 9.83 16.91 7.78
N SER A 98 8.69 16.86 8.47
CA SER A 98 8.07 15.60 8.88
C SER A 98 7.29 14.89 7.77
N SER A 99 6.95 15.59 6.69
CA SER A 99 6.26 14.98 5.55
C SER A 99 7.19 14.10 4.74
N THR A 100 6.74 12.87 4.47
CA THR A 100 7.50 11.92 3.64
C THR A 100 7.53 12.38 2.18
N PRO A 101 8.69 12.40 1.52
CA PRO A 101 8.76 12.61 0.08
C PRO A 101 7.94 11.58 -0.69
N LEU A 102 7.26 12.02 -1.75
CA LEU A 102 6.35 11.20 -2.56
C LEU A 102 6.96 9.84 -2.96
N THR A 103 8.19 9.86 -3.45
CA THR A 103 8.92 8.65 -3.91
C THR A 103 9.12 7.61 -2.81
N LEU A 104 9.26 8.05 -1.55
CA LEU A 104 9.49 7.18 -0.40
C LEU A 104 8.23 6.89 0.41
N ALA A 105 7.07 7.40 -0.03
CA ALA A 105 5.83 7.33 0.74
C ALA A 105 5.43 5.88 1.08
N GLU A 106 5.61 4.96 0.12
CA GLU A 106 5.19 3.57 0.27
C GLU A 106 6.30 2.61 0.77
N THR A 107 7.51 3.09 0.99
CA THR A 107 8.62 2.21 1.41
C THR A 107 8.37 1.58 2.78
N ALA A 108 7.94 2.39 3.75
CA ALA A 108 7.71 1.89 5.11
C ALA A 108 6.46 1.01 5.22
N SER A 109 5.41 1.33 4.45
CA SER A 109 4.17 0.55 4.43
C SER A 109 4.35 -0.82 3.80
N VAL A 110 5.01 -0.88 2.64
CA VAL A 110 5.33 -2.14 1.95
C VAL A 110 6.30 -2.99 2.81
N PHE A 111 7.23 -2.34 3.52
CA PHE A 111 8.10 -3.04 4.46
C PHE A 111 7.31 -3.71 5.58
N GLY A 112 6.41 -3.00 6.26
CA GLY A 112 5.54 -3.55 7.32
C GLY A 112 4.67 -4.71 6.81
N GLU A 113 4.14 -4.56 5.59
CA GLU A 113 3.38 -5.60 4.91
C GLU A 113 4.25 -6.85 4.65
N MET A 114 5.48 -6.68 4.13
CA MET A 114 6.37 -7.78 3.83
C MET A 114 6.81 -8.55 5.09
N MET A 115 7.11 -7.85 6.19
CA MET A 115 7.42 -8.49 7.47
C MET A 115 6.23 -9.34 7.97
N THR A 116 5.02 -8.82 7.84
CA THR A 116 3.80 -9.53 8.23
C THR A 116 3.52 -10.73 7.31
N PHE A 117 3.75 -10.59 6.02
CA PHE A 117 3.67 -11.70 5.07
C PHE A 117 4.62 -12.84 5.44
N ARG A 118 5.89 -12.54 5.76
CA ARG A 118 6.88 -13.55 6.18
C ARG A 118 6.42 -14.29 7.44
N THR A 119 5.93 -13.58 8.44
CA THR A 119 5.40 -14.19 9.67
C THR A 119 4.20 -15.10 9.38
N LEU A 120 3.25 -14.66 8.55
CA LEU A 120 2.12 -15.48 8.14
C LEU A 120 2.55 -16.71 7.34
N LEU A 121 3.58 -16.57 6.52
CA LEU A 121 4.13 -17.66 5.72
C LEU A 121 4.75 -18.73 6.61
N ASP A 122 5.48 -18.33 7.66
CA ASP A 122 6.13 -19.25 8.60
C ASP A 122 5.13 -19.99 9.47
N ASP A 123 4.02 -19.36 9.83
CA ASP A 123 2.92 -19.96 10.59
C ASP A 123 2.03 -20.88 9.75
N SER A 124 2.23 -20.94 8.43
CA SER A 124 1.31 -21.58 7.51
C SER A 124 1.69 -23.03 7.19
N ASP A 125 0.68 -23.90 7.09
CA ASP A 125 0.85 -25.23 6.53
C ASP A 125 1.20 -25.16 5.02
N LYS A 126 1.58 -26.32 4.45
CA LYS A 126 2.04 -26.41 3.04
C LYS A 126 1.02 -25.86 2.03
N ASN A 127 -0.28 -26.01 2.27
CA ASN A 127 -1.33 -25.58 1.33
C ASN A 127 -1.61 -24.08 1.49
N ALA A 128 -1.71 -23.59 2.73
CA ALA A 128 -1.85 -22.18 3.03
C ALA A 128 -0.63 -21.38 2.52
N ARG A 129 0.59 -21.93 2.69
CA ARG A 129 1.83 -21.34 2.16
C ARG A 129 1.80 -21.15 0.65
N LYS A 130 1.35 -22.15 -0.11
CA LYS A 130 1.22 -22.03 -1.57
C LYS A 130 0.24 -20.94 -1.97
N TYR A 131 -0.90 -20.85 -1.27
CA TYR A 131 -1.90 -19.82 -1.53
C TYR A 131 -1.35 -18.42 -1.23
N LEU A 132 -0.69 -18.23 -0.08
CA LEU A 132 -0.08 -16.95 0.31
C LEU A 132 0.99 -16.52 -0.71
N LEU A 133 1.86 -17.42 -1.15
CA LEU A 133 2.87 -17.12 -2.16
C LEU A 133 2.24 -16.73 -3.51
N ALA A 134 1.23 -17.47 -3.96
CA ALA A 134 0.52 -17.14 -5.21
C ALA A 134 -0.15 -15.76 -5.12
N SER A 135 -0.83 -15.47 -3.99
CA SER A 135 -1.45 -14.17 -3.74
C SER A 135 -0.42 -13.04 -3.71
N LYS A 136 0.75 -13.27 -3.08
CA LYS A 136 1.82 -12.25 -3.04
C LYS A 136 2.40 -11.96 -4.42
N ILE A 137 2.59 -12.99 -5.25
CA ILE A 137 3.05 -12.81 -6.63
C ILE A 137 2.02 -11.99 -7.44
N GLU A 138 0.75 -12.30 -7.30
CA GLU A 138 -0.34 -11.55 -7.93
C GLU A 138 -0.35 -10.07 -7.47
N ASP A 139 -0.21 -9.83 -6.17
CA ASP A 139 -0.14 -8.48 -5.60
C ASP A 139 1.09 -7.70 -6.11
N MET A 140 2.27 -8.33 -6.20
CA MET A 140 3.48 -7.71 -6.76
C MET A 140 3.32 -7.32 -8.23
N ILE A 141 2.75 -8.21 -9.06
CA ILE A 141 2.45 -7.91 -10.46
C ILE A 141 1.48 -6.73 -10.55
N ASN A 142 0.40 -6.75 -9.78
CA ASN A 142 -0.57 -5.67 -9.74
C ASN A 142 0.05 -4.35 -9.23
N THR A 143 0.92 -4.41 -8.24
CA THR A 143 1.57 -3.22 -7.68
C THR A 143 2.60 -2.64 -8.66
N VAL A 144 3.47 -3.46 -9.23
CA VAL A 144 4.53 -2.94 -10.11
C VAL A 144 3.98 -2.63 -11.50
N VAL A 145 3.43 -3.64 -12.20
CA VAL A 145 3.04 -3.49 -13.61
C VAL A 145 1.86 -2.54 -13.77
N ARG A 146 0.83 -2.70 -12.96
CA ARG A 146 -0.38 -1.87 -13.03
C ARG A 146 -0.10 -0.42 -12.64
N GLN A 147 0.66 -0.17 -11.58
CA GLN A 147 0.95 1.20 -11.13
C GLN A 147 1.88 1.93 -12.12
N ILE A 148 2.79 1.23 -12.79
CA ILE A 148 3.57 1.81 -13.89
C ILE A 148 2.65 2.18 -15.06
N SER A 149 1.67 1.34 -15.42
CA SER A 149 0.74 1.69 -16.49
C SER A 149 -0.12 2.91 -16.14
N PHE A 150 -0.48 3.08 -14.87
CA PHE A 150 -1.18 4.27 -14.39
C PHE A 150 -0.30 5.51 -14.48
N PHE A 151 0.97 5.39 -14.12
CA PHE A 151 1.94 6.47 -14.26
C PHE A 151 2.14 6.88 -15.74
N GLU A 152 2.24 5.91 -16.65
CA GLU A 152 2.35 6.22 -18.09
C GLU A 152 1.08 6.93 -18.61
N PHE A 153 -0.11 6.56 -18.12
CA PHE A 153 -1.34 7.30 -18.42
C PHE A 153 -1.27 8.74 -17.91
N GLU A 154 -0.90 8.99 -16.66
CA GLU A 154 -0.74 10.34 -16.11
C GLU A 154 0.26 11.16 -16.93
N LYS A 155 1.42 10.57 -17.21
CA LYS A 155 2.47 11.22 -17.99
C LYS A 155 1.98 11.62 -19.39
N LEU A 156 1.24 10.74 -20.06
CA LEU A 156 0.67 11.01 -21.37
C LEU A 156 -0.37 12.14 -21.31
N VAL A 157 -1.33 12.05 -20.36
CA VAL A 157 -2.36 13.07 -20.17
C VAL A 157 -1.72 14.45 -19.90
N HIS A 158 -0.80 14.54 -18.96
CA HIS A 158 -0.16 15.80 -18.59
C HIS A 158 0.72 16.36 -19.72
N SER A 159 1.33 15.51 -20.54
CA SER A 159 2.12 15.93 -21.70
C SER A 159 1.23 16.49 -22.82
N GLU A 160 0.13 15.81 -23.12
CA GLU A 160 -0.81 16.27 -24.15
C GLU A 160 -1.61 17.51 -23.69
N ARG A 161 -1.93 17.61 -22.40
CA ARG A 161 -2.60 18.79 -21.83
C ARG A 161 -1.80 20.09 -22.00
N LYS A 162 -0.47 20.02 -22.09
CA LYS A 162 0.38 21.19 -22.39
C LYS A 162 0.12 21.76 -23.80
N LYS A 163 -0.42 20.95 -24.72
CA LYS A 163 -0.72 21.36 -26.10
C LYS A 163 -2.13 21.95 -26.24
N GLY A 164 -3.00 21.73 -25.27
CA GLY A 164 -4.39 22.21 -25.28
C GLY A 164 -5.30 21.45 -24.34
N GLU A 165 -6.57 21.77 -24.39
CA GLU A 165 -7.61 21.06 -23.63
C GLU A 165 -7.82 19.66 -24.21
N LEU A 166 -8.07 18.70 -23.32
CA LEU A 166 -8.36 17.31 -23.68
C LEU A 166 -9.85 17.03 -23.47
N SER A 167 -10.47 16.36 -24.44
CA SER A 167 -11.81 15.84 -24.31
C SER A 167 -11.83 14.55 -23.47
N SER A 168 -12.99 14.17 -22.95
CA SER A 168 -13.18 12.90 -22.26
C SER A 168 -12.84 11.69 -23.15
N ASP A 169 -13.14 11.77 -24.44
CA ASP A 169 -12.83 10.69 -25.38
C ASP A 169 -11.32 10.52 -25.56
N GLN A 170 -10.57 11.61 -25.64
CA GLN A 170 -9.10 11.54 -25.69
C GLN A 170 -8.50 10.93 -24.43
N LEU A 171 -9.05 11.25 -23.25
CA LEU A 171 -8.64 10.62 -21.98
C LEU A 171 -8.94 9.12 -21.97
N CYS A 172 -10.11 8.71 -22.47
CA CYS A 172 -10.46 7.32 -22.62
C CYS A 172 -9.50 6.58 -23.58
N ASP A 173 -9.15 7.19 -24.71
CA ASP A 173 -8.20 6.62 -25.68
C ASP A 173 -6.81 6.44 -25.07
N PHE A 174 -6.32 7.44 -24.34
CA PHE A 174 -5.03 7.36 -23.63
C PHE A 174 -5.03 6.25 -22.57
N TRP A 175 -6.13 6.14 -21.83
CA TRP A 175 -6.29 5.04 -20.87
C TRP A 175 -6.25 3.69 -21.55
N MET A 176 -7.08 3.47 -22.57
CA MET A 176 -7.12 2.20 -23.29
C MET A 176 -5.77 1.85 -23.90
N LYS A 177 -5.06 2.82 -24.45
CA LYS A 177 -3.71 2.63 -25.00
C LYS A 177 -2.75 2.09 -23.93
N THR A 178 -2.60 2.80 -22.81
CA THR A 178 -1.64 2.42 -21.78
C THR A 178 -1.99 1.10 -21.11
N GLN A 179 -3.29 0.81 -20.92
CA GLN A 179 -3.73 -0.46 -20.35
C GLN A 179 -3.50 -1.63 -21.33
N SER A 180 -3.79 -1.45 -22.61
CA SER A 180 -3.56 -2.49 -23.62
C SER A 180 -2.06 -2.81 -23.78
N GLU A 181 -1.20 -1.79 -23.73
CA GLU A 181 0.26 -1.98 -23.77
C GLU A 181 0.76 -2.75 -22.55
N SER A 182 0.21 -2.48 -21.37
CA SER A 182 0.61 -3.12 -20.12
C SER A 182 0.11 -4.55 -19.98
N LEU A 183 -1.17 -4.81 -20.33
CA LEU A 183 -1.81 -6.12 -20.14
C LEU A 183 -1.50 -7.10 -21.29
N GLY A 184 -1.10 -6.56 -22.42
CA GLY A 184 -0.73 -7.37 -23.59
C GLY A 184 -1.93 -7.95 -24.35
N PRO A 185 -1.67 -8.68 -25.43
CA PRO A 185 -2.69 -9.09 -26.41
C PRO A 185 -3.62 -10.22 -25.94
N ASN A 186 -3.32 -10.84 -24.80
CA ASN A 186 -4.12 -11.97 -24.29
C ASN A 186 -5.30 -11.52 -23.39
N ILE A 187 -5.40 -10.22 -23.11
CA ILE A 187 -6.49 -9.63 -22.32
C ILE A 187 -7.35 -8.75 -23.23
N GLU A 188 -8.62 -9.11 -23.32
CA GLU A 188 -9.60 -8.31 -24.04
C GLU A 188 -10.19 -7.24 -23.11
N LEU A 189 -10.00 -5.98 -23.46
CA LEU A 189 -10.57 -4.85 -22.75
C LEU A 189 -11.92 -4.49 -23.39
N THR A 190 -12.99 -4.58 -22.61
CA THR A 190 -14.33 -4.22 -23.09
C THR A 190 -14.51 -2.70 -23.17
N ASP A 191 -15.49 -2.23 -23.98
CA ASP A 191 -15.77 -0.78 -24.15
C ASP A 191 -15.99 -0.04 -22.85
N GLY A 192 -16.59 -0.67 -21.85
CA GLY A 192 -16.82 -0.06 -20.54
C GLY A 192 -15.53 0.25 -19.78
N TYR A 193 -14.44 -0.47 -20.07
CA TYR A 193 -13.17 -0.29 -19.38
C TYR A 193 -12.51 1.06 -19.67
N LYS A 194 -12.83 1.70 -20.77
CA LYS A 194 -12.30 3.03 -21.14
C LYS A 194 -12.57 4.12 -20.11
N TYR A 195 -13.57 3.94 -19.25
CA TYR A 195 -13.92 4.91 -18.20
C TYR A 195 -13.26 4.62 -16.86
N PHE A 196 -12.49 3.55 -16.69
CA PHE A 196 -11.94 3.14 -15.39
C PHE A 196 -10.89 4.08 -14.83
N TRP A 197 -10.29 4.96 -15.64
CA TRP A 197 -9.42 6.02 -15.13
C TRP A 197 -10.14 6.94 -14.13
N THR A 198 -11.46 7.12 -14.25
CA THR A 198 -12.25 7.95 -13.33
C THR A 198 -12.38 7.35 -11.93
N TYR A 199 -12.16 6.05 -11.81
CA TYR A 199 -12.20 5.30 -10.56
C TYR A 199 -10.92 5.48 -9.74
N ILE A 200 -9.83 5.98 -10.32
CA ILE A 200 -8.53 6.14 -9.65
C ILE A 200 -8.43 7.53 -9.03
N PRO A 201 -8.65 7.68 -7.71
CA PRO A 201 -8.69 9.00 -7.07
C PRO A 201 -7.35 9.72 -7.11
N HIS A 202 -6.24 8.99 -7.21
CA HIS A 202 -4.89 9.56 -7.29
C HIS A 202 -4.70 10.51 -8.47
N PHE A 203 -5.30 10.23 -9.61
CA PHE A 203 -5.17 11.09 -10.79
C PHE A 203 -5.73 12.50 -10.58
N ILE A 204 -6.64 12.67 -9.61
CA ILE A 204 -7.31 13.93 -9.31
C ILE A 204 -6.76 14.57 -8.04
N HIS A 205 -6.59 13.79 -6.97
CA HIS A 205 -6.28 14.31 -5.63
C HIS A 205 -4.78 14.31 -5.30
N THR A 206 -4.01 13.41 -5.91
CA THR A 206 -2.57 13.23 -5.67
C THR A 206 -1.84 12.86 -6.97
N PRO A 207 -1.79 13.77 -7.95
CA PRO A 207 -1.14 13.49 -9.23
C PRO A 207 0.29 12.98 -9.07
N PHE A 208 0.67 12.03 -9.92
CA PHE A 208 1.97 11.37 -9.91
C PHE A 208 2.33 10.58 -8.64
N TYR A 209 1.34 10.23 -7.81
CA TYR A 209 1.58 9.38 -6.64
C TYR A 209 1.77 7.91 -7.01
N VAL A 210 1.07 7.42 -8.03
CA VAL A 210 0.92 5.97 -8.30
C VAL A 210 2.23 5.22 -8.50
N TYR A 211 3.28 5.84 -9.05
CA TYR A 211 4.59 5.17 -9.21
C TYR A 211 5.28 4.86 -7.87
N ALA A 212 4.93 5.57 -6.79
CA ALA A 212 5.51 5.35 -5.47
C ALA A 212 5.24 3.94 -4.95
N TYR A 213 4.12 3.34 -5.32
CA TYR A 213 3.81 1.93 -4.99
C TYR A 213 4.81 0.98 -5.64
N ALA A 214 5.07 1.13 -6.94
CA ALA A 214 6.02 0.30 -7.66
C ALA A 214 7.45 0.52 -7.15
N PHE A 215 7.84 1.77 -6.89
CA PHE A 215 9.14 2.11 -6.34
C PHE A 215 9.34 1.50 -4.95
N GLY A 216 8.35 1.66 -4.06
CA GLY A 216 8.38 1.13 -2.70
C GLY A 216 8.48 -0.40 -2.69
N ASP A 217 7.68 -1.10 -3.50
CA ASP A 217 7.72 -2.56 -3.58
C ASP A 217 9.09 -3.06 -4.08
N CYS A 218 9.61 -2.49 -5.16
CA CYS A 218 10.93 -2.87 -5.68
C CYS A 218 12.06 -2.59 -4.67
N LEU A 219 12.05 -1.41 -4.04
CA LEU A 219 13.06 -1.03 -3.06
C LEU A 219 13.04 -1.94 -1.83
N VAL A 220 11.85 -2.22 -1.29
CA VAL A 220 11.70 -3.08 -0.10
C VAL A 220 12.16 -4.50 -0.39
N ASN A 221 11.83 -5.06 -1.56
CA ASN A 221 12.29 -6.40 -1.94
C ASN A 221 13.83 -6.47 -2.00
N ILE A 222 14.50 -5.43 -2.54
CA ILE A 222 15.97 -5.35 -2.56
C ILE A 222 16.51 -5.23 -1.14
N LEU A 223 15.98 -4.35 -0.31
CA LEU A 223 16.45 -4.13 1.06
C LEU A 223 16.32 -5.39 1.92
N ILE A 224 15.22 -6.12 1.79
CA ILE A 224 15.00 -7.38 2.50
C ILE A 224 15.98 -8.45 2.02
N GLN A 225 16.24 -8.53 0.72
CA GLN A 225 17.24 -9.46 0.18
C GLN A 225 18.63 -9.17 0.75
N LEU A 226 19.05 -7.91 0.78
CA LEU A 226 20.34 -7.50 1.37
C LEU A 226 20.40 -7.82 2.86
N TYR A 227 19.32 -7.57 3.59
CA TYR A 227 19.22 -7.92 5.01
C TYR A 227 19.38 -9.43 5.25
N ASP A 228 18.69 -10.25 4.44
CA ASP A 228 18.78 -11.73 4.54
C ASP A 228 20.19 -12.25 4.20
N GLU A 229 20.93 -11.54 3.35
CA GLU A 229 22.33 -11.84 3.03
C GLU A 229 23.32 -11.31 4.08
N GLY A 230 22.83 -10.64 5.11
CA GLY A 230 23.65 -10.05 6.19
C GLY A 230 24.49 -8.84 5.75
N LEU A 231 24.06 -8.18 4.69
CA LEU A 231 24.65 -6.91 4.23
C LEU A 231 24.06 -5.73 5.02
N PRO A 232 24.87 -4.70 5.34
CA PRO A 232 24.42 -3.55 6.11
C PRO A 232 23.45 -2.64 5.34
#